data_74de2c13f287309137033323e194f572
#
_entry.id   74de2c13f287309137033323e194f572
#
_cell.length_a   1.000
_cell.length_b   1.000
_cell.length_c   1.000
_cell.angle_alpha   90.00
_cell.angle_beta   90.00
_cell.angle_gamma   90.00
#
_symmetry.space_group_name_H-M   'P 1'
#
loop_
_entity.id
_entity.type
_entity.pdbx_description
1 polymer ?
#
loop_
_entity_poly.entity_id
_entity_poly.type
_entity_poly.pdbx_seq_one_letter_code
_entity_poly.pdbx_strand_id
1 'polypeptide(L)'
;MATPTKARARASALERAAKQLNYDLSAYSEADPELGFSYVLNPLEYAWKVHQAFLRRYAPTKPGQVEAVLVGMNPGPWGMAQTGVPFGSPDVVRDFLKITGIKVTEPANVHPKRRIVGLDSPRSEVSGRRLWGGAEECFGTAEAFFERFFVLNYCPLVWQKESGANLTPDKLPKAYMAECNAACDRHLEASLRALGPEVTAIGIGKWAEKQLKKVIEGVGLKNRVGSILHPSPASPIANRGWLPQARVQFEALGHAWPEPKA
;
A
#
# COMPACT_ATOMS: atom_id res chain seq x y z
N MET A 1 9.89 -30.08 -2.07
CA MET A 1 10.61 -28.97 -2.72
C MET A 1 9.71 -28.36 -3.79
N ALA A 2 9.12 -27.19 -3.58
CA ALA A 2 8.34 -26.50 -4.60
C ALA A 2 9.29 -25.92 -5.65
N THR A 3 9.05 -26.23 -6.89
CA THR A 3 9.87 -25.85 -8.05
C THR A 3 10.04 -24.32 -8.11
N PRO A 4 11.27 -23.79 -8.15
CA PRO A 4 11.57 -22.33 -8.13
C PRO A 4 10.90 -21.53 -9.25
N THR A 5 10.47 -22.19 -10.30
CA THR A 5 9.95 -21.58 -11.54
C THR A 5 8.55 -20.97 -11.39
N LYS A 6 7.64 -21.56 -10.61
CA LYS A 6 6.26 -21.05 -10.44
C LYS A 6 6.17 -19.89 -9.46
N ALA A 7 7.01 -19.88 -8.44
CA ALA A 7 7.13 -18.79 -7.47
C ALA A 7 7.61 -17.49 -8.15
N ARG A 8 8.62 -17.62 -9.01
CA ARG A 8 9.20 -16.50 -9.77
C ARG A 8 8.20 -15.89 -10.79
N ALA A 9 7.29 -16.70 -11.33
CA ALA A 9 6.32 -16.24 -12.33
C ALA A 9 5.19 -15.37 -11.76
N ARG A 10 4.86 -15.48 -10.45
CA ARG A 10 3.76 -14.69 -9.83
C ARG A 10 4.22 -13.40 -9.17
N ALA A 11 5.32 -13.40 -8.47
CA ALA A 11 6.02 -12.15 -8.17
C ALA A 11 6.16 -11.33 -9.47
N SER A 12 6.42 -11.98 -10.60
CA SER A 12 6.37 -11.40 -11.94
C SER A 12 5.00 -10.84 -12.37
N ALA A 13 3.84 -11.37 -11.93
CA ALA A 13 2.52 -10.82 -12.30
C ALA A 13 2.22 -9.52 -11.53
N LEU A 14 2.43 -9.51 -10.21
CA LEU A 14 2.29 -8.31 -9.39
C LEU A 14 3.36 -7.26 -9.75
N GLU A 15 4.59 -7.68 -10.04
CA GLU A 15 5.65 -6.79 -10.50
C GLU A 15 5.30 -6.16 -11.87
N ARG A 16 4.72 -6.93 -12.80
CA ARG A 16 4.24 -6.39 -14.08
C ARG A 16 3.08 -5.41 -13.89
N ALA A 17 2.12 -5.74 -13.02
CA ALA A 17 1.01 -4.85 -12.72
C ALA A 17 1.48 -3.51 -12.12
N ALA A 18 2.45 -3.55 -11.20
CA ALA A 18 3.02 -2.34 -10.62
C ALA A 18 3.86 -1.53 -11.63
N LYS A 19 4.58 -2.19 -12.55
CA LYS A 19 5.31 -1.50 -13.64
C LYS A 19 4.35 -0.83 -14.61
N GLN A 20 3.25 -1.50 -14.96
CA GLN A 20 2.24 -0.93 -15.84
C GLN A 20 1.58 0.28 -15.18
N LEU A 21 1.23 0.18 -13.89
CA LEU A 21 0.72 1.32 -13.13
C LEU A 21 1.68 2.50 -13.13
N ASN A 22 2.99 2.25 -12.90
CA ASN A 22 4.01 3.31 -12.96
C ASN A 22 4.06 3.98 -14.32
N TYR A 23 3.98 3.21 -15.40
CA TYR A 23 3.94 3.73 -16.76
C TYR A 23 2.68 4.56 -17.03
N ASP A 24 1.51 4.02 -16.68
CA ASP A 24 0.20 4.69 -16.87
C ASP A 24 0.11 6.00 -16.09
N LEU A 25 0.83 6.12 -14.97
CA LEU A 25 0.84 7.31 -14.12
C LEU A 25 1.99 8.28 -14.42
N SER A 26 2.82 8.02 -15.41
CA SER A 26 3.97 8.90 -15.74
C SER A 26 3.57 10.33 -16.14
N ALA A 27 2.36 10.52 -16.69
CA ALA A 27 1.81 11.83 -17.00
C ALA A 27 1.40 12.66 -15.76
N TYR A 28 1.33 12.04 -14.57
CA TYR A 28 0.94 12.70 -13.31
C TYR A 28 2.14 13.15 -12.48
N SER A 29 3.20 13.62 -13.12
CA SER A 29 4.42 14.09 -12.44
C SER A 29 4.47 15.61 -12.24
N GLU A 30 3.57 16.34 -12.87
CA GLU A 30 3.59 17.80 -12.87
C GLU A 30 2.70 18.39 -11.77
N ALA A 31 3.18 19.47 -11.18
CA ALA A 31 2.41 20.28 -10.24
C ALA A 31 1.29 21.01 -10.96
N ASP A 32 0.18 21.18 -10.26
CA ASP A 32 -0.93 22.03 -10.71
C ASP A 32 -1.44 22.85 -9.51
N PRO A 33 -0.87 24.07 -9.31
CA PRO A 33 -1.28 24.94 -8.21
C PRO A 33 -2.74 25.40 -8.32
N GLU A 34 -3.34 25.45 -9.51
CA GLU A 34 -4.76 25.80 -9.70
C GLU A 34 -5.67 24.70 -9.15
N LEU A 35 -5.23 23.45 -9.22
CA LEU A 35 -5.88 22.30 -8.58
C LEU A 35 -5.52 22.13 -7.10
N GLY A 36 -4.69 23.01 -6.55
CA GLY A 36 -4.36 23.09 -5.13
C GLY A 36 -3.17 22.23 -4.68
N PHE A 37 -2.34 21.72 -5.59
CA PHE A 37 -1.13 21.00 -5.25
C PHE A 37 0.10 21.50 -6.03
N SER A 38 1.22 21.60 -5.33
CA SER A 38 2.48 22.12 -5.85
C SER A 38 3.52 21.03 -6.08
N TYR A 39 3.29 19.83 -5.58
CA TYR A 39 4.19 18.68 -5.73
C TYR A 39 3.40 17.40 -5.95
N VAL A 40 3.87 16.58 -6.90
CA VAL A 40 3.40 15.22 -7.13
C VAL A 40 4.59 14.27 -7.08
N LEU A 41 4.47 13.20 -6.31
CA LEU A 41 5.52 12.20 -6.17
C LEU A 41 4.97 10.82 -6.56
N ASN A 42 5.76 10.06 -7.33
CA ASN A 42 5.46 8.68 -7.66
C ASN A 42 6.53 7.75 -7.06
N PRO A 43 6.31 7.15 -5.88
CA PRO A 43 7.26 6.22 -5.27
C PRO A 43 7.57 4.98 -6.11
N LEU A 44 6.70 4.60 -7.04
CA LEU A 44 7.00 3.49 -7.97
C LEU A 44 8.04 3.88 -9.03
N GLU A 45 8.35 5.16 -9.19
CA GLU A 45 9.42 5.61 -10.05
C GLU A 45 10.76 5.63 -9.29
N TYR A 46 10.91 6.52 -8.32
CA TYR A 46 12.19 6.78 -7.65
C TYR A 46 12.57 5.74 -6.59
N ALA A 47 11.61 5.05 -5.98
CA ALA A 47 11.84 3.99 -5.01
C ALA A 47 11.54 2.58 -5.56
N TRP A 48 11.51 2.42 -6.89
CA TRP A 48 11.18 1.17 -7.57
C TRP A 48 11.97 -0.03 -7.06
N LYS A 49 13.27 0.13 -6.85
CA LYS A 49 14.13 -0.99 -6.39
C LYS A 49 13.71 -1.55 -5.03
N VAL A 50 13.27 -0.68 -4.11
CA VAL A 50 12.75 -1.10 -2.80
C VAL A 50 11.39 -1.78 -2.96
N HIS A 51 10.48 -1.18 -3.77
CA HIS A 51 9.18 -1.79 -4.08
C HIS A 51 9.34 -3.17 -4.74
N GLN A 52 10.25 -3.29 -5.69
CA GLN A 52 10.56 -4.56 -6.35
C GLN A 52 11.11 -5.60 -5.36
N ALA A 53 11.98 -5.21 -4.45
CA ALA A 53 12.50 -6.10 -3.41
C ALA A 53 11.36 -6.58 -2.48
N PHE A 54 10.43 -5.68 -2.11
CA PHE A 54 9.22 -6.03 -1.36
C PHE A 54 8.36 -7.05 -2.10
N LEU A 55 8.04 -6.81 -3.37
CA LEU A 55 7.26 -7.75 -4.17
C LEU A 55 7.95 -9.12 -4.30
N ARG A 56 9.26 -9.13 -4.58
CA ARG A 56 10.03 -10.38 -4.76
C ARG A 56 10.15 -11.19 -3.47
N ARG A 57 10.16 -10.53 -2.33
CA ARG A 57 10.28 -11.21 -1.04
C ARG A 57 8.94 -11.72 -0.53
N TYR A 58 7.88 -10.94 -0.67
CA TYR A 58 6.63 -11.17 0.05
C TYR A 58 5.41 -11.43 -0.82
N ALA A 59 5.49 -11.22 -2.15
CA ALA A 59 4.34 -11.48 -2.99
C ALA A 59 4.00 -12.99 -3.00
N PRO A 60 2.70 -13.33 -2.91
CA PRO A 60 2.25 -14.71 -2.98
C PRO A 60 2.73 -15.40 -4.25
N THR A 61 3.13 -16.64 -4.11
CA THR A 61 3.70 -17.42 -5.22
C THR A 61 2.68 -18.28 -5.97
N LYS A 62 1.46 -18.38 -5.42
CA LYS A 62 0.32 -19.10 -6.03
C LYS A 62 -1.02 -18.46 -5.62
N PRO A 63 -2.13 -18.61 -6.42
CA PRO A 63 -3.45 -18.12 -6.05
C PRO A 63 -3.91 -18.76 -4.75
N GLY A 64 -4.67 -17.98 -3.95
CA GLY A 64 -5.20 -18.46 -2.67
C GLY A 64 -4.13 -18.81 -1.65
N GLN A 65 -2.87 -18.41 -1.86
CA GLN A 65 -1.82 -18.62 -0.87
C GLN A 65 -2.05 -17.73 0.36
N VAL A 66 -2.53 -16.52 0.15
CA VAL A 66 -2.93 -15.61 1.24
C VAL A 66 -4.43 -15.64 1.42
N GLU A 67 -4.87 -15.41 2.64
CA GLU A 67 -6.29 -15.36 3.00
C GLU A 67 -6.93 -14.03 2.56
N ALA A 68 -6.19 -12.94 2.70
CA ALA A 68 -6.69 -11.62 2.35
C ALA A 68 -5.59 -10.68 1.83
N VAL A 69 -6.03 -9.70 1.02
CA VAL A 69 -5.22 -8.55 0.63
C VAL A 69 -5.75 -7.29 1.30
N LEU A 70 -4.86 -6.56 1.98
CA LEU A 70 -5.14 -5.28 2.64
C LEU A 70 -4.84 -4.14 1.67
N VAL A 71 -5.81 -3.29 1.39
CA VAL A 71 -5.65 -2.22 0.39
C VAL A 71 -5.83 -0.87 1.05
N GLY A 72 -4.76 -0.05 1.05
CA GLY A 72 -4.78 1.34 1.47
C GLY A 72 -5.21 2.28 0.34
N MET A 73 -5.44 3.56 0.66
CA MET A 73 -5.80 4.58 -0.32
C MET A 73 -4.57 5.02 -1.14
N ASN A 74 -3.67 5.75 -0.51
CA ASN A 74 -2.45 6.30 -1.09
C ASN A 74 -1.40 6.59 -0.02
N PRO A 75 -0.15 6.88 -0.41
CA PRO A 75 0.94 7.10 0.54
C PRO A 75 0.79 8.35 1.40
N GLY A 76 1.29 8.27 2.63
CA GLY A 76 1.68 9.44 3.40
C GLY A 76 3.16 9.81 3.17
N PRO A 77 3.59 11.00 3.65
CA PRO A 77 4.91 11.57 3.30
C PRO A 77 6.09 10.86 3.98
N TRP A 78 5.87 10.10 5.03
CA TRP A 78 6.91 9.46 5.83
C TRP A 78 6.88 7.93 5.80
N GLY A 79 5.96 7.38 5.00
CA GLY A 79 5.79 5.96 4.74
C GLY A 79 6.22 5.57 3.34
N MET A 80 5.28 5.09 2.53
CA MET A 80 5.54 4.66 1.16
C MET A 80 6.18 5.76 0.29
N ALA A 81 5.92 7.05 0.55
CA ALA A 81 6.61 8.14 -0.15
C ALA A 81 8.13 8.04 0.01
N GLN A 82 8.64 7.58 1.15
CA GLN A 82 10.08 7.38 1.36
C GLN A 82 10.59 6.06 0.76
N THR A 83 9.80 5.00 0.81
CA THR A 83 10.30 3.63 0.65
C THR A 83 9.75 2.89 -0.57
N GLY A 84 8.64 3.36 -1.14
CA GLY A 84 7.92 2.61 -2.18
C GLY A 84 7.12 1.42 -1.65
N VAL A 85 7.16 1.10 -0.35
CA VAL A 85 6.43 -0.02 0.25
C VAL A 85 5.12 0.47 0.85
N PRO A 86 3.97 -0.16 0.58
CA PRO A 86 2.69 0.22 1.16
C PRO A 86 2.74 0.27 2.70
N PHE A 87 2.34 1.40 3.29
CA PHE A 87 2.47 1.71 4.73
C PHE A 87 3.90 1.62 5.29
N GLY A 88 4.91 1.36 4.47
CA GLY A 88 6.28 1.08 4.87
C GLY A 88 7.05 2.34 5.25
N SER A 89 7.03 2.73 6.53
CA SER A 89 8.00 3.71 7.03
C SER A 89 9.42 3.12 7.02
N PRO A 90 10.47 3.96 6.94
CA PRO A 90 11.86 3.50 6.79
C PRO A 90 12.33 2.50 7.84
N ASP A 91 11.99 2.73 9.11
CA ASP A 91 12.25 1.82 10.23
C ASP A 91 11.59 0.45 10.00
N VAL A 92 10.30 0.43 9.69
CA VAL A 92 9.56 -0.80 9.40
C VAL A 92 10.17 -1.58 8.24
N VAL A 93 10.53 -0.88 7.15
CA VAL A 93 11.09 -1.55 5.95
C VAL A 93 12.46 -2.17 6.25
N ARG A 94 13.30 -1.48 7.04
CA ARG A 94 14.61 -2.03 7.45
C ARG A 94 14.47 -3.14 8.48
N ASP A 95 13.73 -2.86 9.56
CA ASP A 95 13.83 -3.62 10.80
C ASP A 95 12.85 -4.78 10.86
N PHE A 96 11.61 -4.60 10.37
CA PHE A 96 10.61 -5.66 10.31
C PHE A 96 10.62 -6.38 8.95
N LEU A 97 10.54 -5.63 7.83
CA LEU A 97 10.52 -6.24 6.49
C LEU A 97 11.90 -6.67 5.98
N LYS A 98 12.97 -6.38 6.71
CA LYS A 98 14.35 -6.80 6.38
C LYS A 98 14.78 -6.45 4.94
N ILE A 99 14.33 -5.30 4.44
CA ILE A 99 14.75 -4.77 3.13
C ILE A 99 15.73 -3.63 3.39
N THR A 100 17.00 -3.88 3.10
CA THR A 100 18.11 -2.98 3.41
C THR A 100 19.07 -2.87 2.23
N GLY A 101 20.01 -1.93 2.29
CA GLY A 101 21.09 -1.80 1.29
C GLY A 101 20.65 -1.26 -0.08
N ILE A 102 19.42 -0.75 -0.19
CA ILE A 102 18.88 -0.20 -1.43
C ILE A 102 18.75 1.32 -1.29
N LYS A 103 19.48 2.04 -2.12
CA LYS A 103 19.41 3.51 -2.14
C LYS A 103 18.19 3.97 -2.93
N VAL A 104 17.45 4.92 -2.36
CA VAL A 104 16.36 5.66 -3.03
C VAL A 104 16.95 6.99 -3.53
N THR A 105 16.68 7.32 -4.78
CA THR A 105 17.12 8.58 -5.36
C THR A 105 16.02 9.63 -5.19
N GLU A 106 16.36 10.77 -4.59
CA GLU A 106 15.38 11.84 -4.42
C GLU A 106 14.94 12.38 -5.79
N PRO A 107 13.63 12.52 -6.06
CA PRO A 107 13.15 13.16 -7.28
C PRO A 107 13.49 14.67 -7.31
N ALA A 108 13.59 15.25 -8.51
CA ALA A 108 13.98 16.64 -8.67
C ALA A 108 13.00 17.65 -8.04
N ASN A 109 11.69 17.35 -8.14
CA ASN A 109 10.64 18.23 -7.63
C ASN A 109 10.06 17.68 -6.34
N VAL A 110 10.63 18.06 -5.20
CA VAL A 110 10.16 17.68 -3.87
C VAL A 110 9.95 18.90 -2.98
N HIS A 111 8.98 18.81 -2.10
CA HIS A 111 8.72 19.87 -1.12
C HIS A 111 9.92 20.01 -0.14
N PRO A 112 10.50 21.22 0.09
CA PRO A 112 11.71 21.39 0.91
C PRO A 112 11.63 20.80 2.33
N LYS A 113 10.45 20.82 2.94
CA LYS A 113 10.21 20.24 4.29
C LYS A 113 9.79 18.76 4.25
N ARG A 114 9.72 18.14 3.06
CA ARG A 114 9.27 16.75 2.85
C ARG A 114 10.24 15.99 1.94
N ARG A 115 11.53 16.20 2.16
CA ARG A 115 12.61 15.58 1.40
C ARG A 115 12.46 14.05 1.35
N ILE A 116 12.85 13.47 0.23
CA ILE A 116 12.90 12.02 0.06
C ILE A 116 14.33 11.56 0.38
N VAL A 117 14.48 10.94 1.53
CA VAL A 117 15.77 10.42 2.04
C VAL A 117 15.81 8.89 1.91
N GLY A 118 14.68 8.27 1.60
CA GLY A 118 14.58 6.83 1.45
C GLY A 118 14.64 6.09 2.79
N LEU A 119 15.35 4.97 2.79
CA LEU A 119 15.46 4.11 3.98
C LEU A 119 16.24 4.75 5.14
N ASP A 120 17.00 5.80 4.87
CA ASP A 120 17.79 6.52 5.89
C ASP A 120 17.00 7.65 6.56
N SER A 121 15.73 7.86 6.18
CA SER A 121 14.88 8.88 6.80
C SER A 121 14.68 8.59 8.29
N PRO A 122 14.93 9.57 9.17
CA PRO A 122 14.71 9.42 10.61
C PRO A 122 13.23 9.53 11.00
N ARG A 123 12.35 9.86 10.04
CA ARG A 123 10.93 10.04 10.29
C ARG A 123 10.15 8.80 9.92
N SER A 124 9.09 8.56 10.69
CA SER A 124 8.23 7.39 10.54
C SER A 124 6.76 7.83 10.51
N GLU A 125 5.91 7.06 9.86
CA GLU A 125 4.49 7.36 9.69
C GLU A 125 3.64 6.61 10.70
N VAL A 126 2.75 7.32 11.38
CA VAL A 126 1.89 6.73 12.43
C VAL A 126 1.02 5.59 11.88
N SER A 127 0.45 5.75 10.70
CA SER A 127 -0.39 4.71 10.09
C SER A 127 0.40 3.44 9.79
N GLY A 128 1.60 3.59 9.25
CA GLY A 128 2.51 2.49 8.97
C GLY A 128 2.96 1.78 10.25
N ARG A 129 3.37 2.53 11.27
CA ARG A 129 3.76 1.94 12.56
C ARG A 129 2.63 1.18 13.24
N ARG A 130 1.39 1.67 13.14
CA ARG A 130 0.22 0.96 13.71
C ARG A 130 -0.06 -0.35 12.97
N LEU A 131 -0.06 -0.33 11.64
CA LEU A 131 -0.31 -1.53 10.84
C LEU A 131 0.80 -2.56 11.06
N TRP A 132 2.03 -2.18 10.83
CA TRP A 132 3.16 -3.10 10.88
C TRP A 132 3.57 -3.46 12.31
N GLY A 133 3.45 -2.54 13.27
CA GLY A 133 3.63 -2.85 14.69
C GLY A 133 2.60 -3.86 15.19
N GLY A 134 1.32 -3.71 14.79
CA GLY A 134 0.30 -4.72 15.08
C GLY A 134 0.59 -6.06 14.41
N ALA A 135 1.13 -6.06 13.18
CA ALA A 135 1.57 -7.27 12.52
C ALA A 135 2.75 -7.92 13.27
N GLU A 136 3.73 -7.14 13.72
CA GLU A 136 4.85 -7.64 14.51
C GLU A 136 4.41 -8.21 15.87
N GLU A 137 3.54 -7.50 16.59
CA GLU A 137 2.98 -7.97 17.87
C GLU A 137 2.24 -9.31 17.71
N CYS A 138 1.42 -9.46 16.67
CA CYS A 138 0.59 -10.64 16.50
C CYS A 138 1.31 -11.81 15.81
N PHE A 139 2.14 -11.55 14.80
CA PHE A 139 2.77 -12.59 13.99
C PHE A 139 4.24 -12.83 14.35
N GLY A 140 4.91 -11.88 14.96
CA GLY A 140 6.32 -11.93 15.35
C GLY A 140 7.28 -11.67 14.19
N THR A 141 7.01 -12.16 12.98
CA THR A 141 7.85 -11.96 11.80
C THR A 141 7.03 -11.52 10.59
N ALA A 142 7.68 -10.84 9.66
CA ALA A 142 7.05 -10.44 8.41
C ALA A 142 6.63 -11.67 7.58
N GLU A 143 7.47 -12.69 7.54
CA GLU A 143 7.20 -13.94 6.83
C GLU A 143 5.87 -14.57 7.31
N ALA A 144 5.67 -14.70 8.64
CA ALA A 144 4.44 -15.25 9.20
C ALA A 144 3.20 -14.41 8.87
N PHE A 145 3.33 -13.08 8.82
CA PHE A 145 2.26 -12.21 8.36
C PHE A 145 1.94 -12.43 6.87
N PHE A 146 2.96 -12.48 6.01
CA PHE A 146 2.79 -12.62 4.57
C PHE A 146 2.40 -14.04 4.12
N GLU A 147 2.46 -15.04 4.99
CA GLU A 147 1.82 -16.34 4.75
C GLU A 147 0.30 -16.23 4.67
N ARG A 148 -0.30 -15.24 5.36
CA ARG A 148 -1.75 -15.08 5.47
C ARG A 148 -2.29 -13.83 4.79
N PHE A 149 -1.51 -12.75 4.74
CA PHE A 149 -1.95 -11.44 4.25
C PHE A 149 -1.00 -10.87 3.22
N PHE A 150 -1.51 -10.04 2.32
CA PHE A 150 -0.70 -9.19 1.46
C PHE A 150 -1.14 -7.75 1.57
N VAL A 151 -0.28 -6.78 1.25
CA VAL A 151 -0.59 -5.35 1.42
C VAL A 151 -0.32 -4.59 0.12
N LEU A 152 -1.29 -3.78 -0.29
CA LEU A 152 -1.22 -2.90 -1.45
C LEU A 152 -1.70 -1.49 -1.11
N ASN A 153 -1.36 -0.51 -1.93
CA ASN A 153 -2.09 0.75 -2.03
C ASN A 153 -2.84 0.80 -3.37
N TYR A 154 -4.04 1.37 -3.35
CA TYR A 154 -4.83 1.61 -4.55
C TYR A 154 -4.10 2.57 -5.50
N CYS A 155 -3.66 3.71 -4.99
CA CYS A 155 -2.93 4.71 -5.73
C CYS A 155 -1.53 4.91 -5.12
N PRO A 156 -0.45 4.92 -5.91
CA PRO A 156 0.89 5.17 -5.40
C PRO A 156 1.24 6.64 -5.28
N LEU A 157 0.47 7.55 -5.90
CA LEU A 157 0.82 8.96 -5.98
C LEU A 157 0.60 9.70 -4.66
N VAL A 158 1.47 10.68 -4.43
CA VAL A 158 1.41 11.63 -3.31
C VAL A 158 1.27 13.03 -3.86
N TRP A 159 0.21 13.72 -3.52
CA TRP A 159 0.01 15.13 -3.84
C TRP A 159 0.25 15.97 -2.60
N GLN A 160 1.01 17.04 -2.74
CA GLN A 160 1.33 17.95 -1.63
C GLN A 160 1.06 19.40 -2.03
N LYS A 161 0.44 20.11 -1.10
CA LYS A 161 0.26 21.56 -1.21
C LYS A 161 1.60 22.28 -1.06
N GLU A 162 1.64 23.56 -1.39
CA GLU A 162 2.77 24.46 -1.10
C GLU A 162 3.19 24.46 0.39
N SER A 163 2.26 24.23 1.29
CA SER A 163 2.54 24.09 2.73
C SER A 163 3.21 22.76 3.12
N GLY A 164 3.30 21.79 2.21
CA GLY A 164 3.72 20.42 2.48
C GLY A 164 2.63 19.53 3.08
N ALA A 165 1.38 20.00 3.16
CA ALA A 165 0.26 19.17 3.56
C ALA A 165 -0.14 18.22 2.43
N ASN A 166 -0.37 16.94 2.76
CA ASN A 166 -0.85 15.95 1.79
C ASN A 166 -2.29 16.25 1.36
N LEU A 167 -2.55 16.01 0.08
CA LEU A 167 -3.89 15.86 -0.48
C LEU A 167 -4.13 14.39 -0.80
N THR A 168 -5.28 13.90 -0.41
CA THR A 168 -5.71 12.54 -0.73
C THR A 168 -6.54 12.52 -2.02
N PRO A 169 -6.60 11.41 -2.76
CA PRO A 169 -7.35 11.30 -4.03
C PRO A 169 -8.79 11.80 -3.99
N ASP A 170 -9.46 11.64 -2.86
CA ASP A 170 -10.85 12.10 -2.65
C ASP A 170 -11.00 13.63 -2.52
N LYS A 171 -9.90 14.35 -2.38
CA LYS A 171 -9.85 15.83 -2.29
C LYS A 171 -9.50 16.50 -3.61
N LEU A 172 -9.12 15.72 -4.60
CA LEU A 172 -8.76 16.21 -5.92
C LEU A 172 -9.99 16.23 -6.86
N PRO A 173 -10.02 17.12 -7.86
CA PRO A 173 -11.12 17.19 -8.80
C PRO A 173 -11.34 15.87 -9.54
N LYS A 174 -12.61 15.47 -9.67
CA LYS A 174 -12.96 14.19 -10.31
C LYS A 174 -12.45 14.09 -11.75
N ALA A 175 -12.49 15.19 -12.50
CA ALA A 175 -12.01 15.22 -13.88
C ALA A 175 -10.51 14.94 -13.95
N TYR A 176 -9.70 15.58 -13.09
CA TYR A 176 -8.26 15.32 -12.98
C TYR A 176 -7.97 13.86 -12.60
N MET A 177 -8.73 13.30 -11.68
CA MET A 177 -8.54 11.94 -11.18
C MET A 177 -9.09 10.83 -12.07
N ALA A 178 -9.81 11.16 -13.14
CA ALA A 178 -10.53 10.17 -13.95
C ALA A 178 -9.59 9.09 -14.53
N GLU A 179 -8.57 9.50 -15.26
CA GLU A 179 -7.60 8.58 -15.87
C GLU A 179 -6.66 7.95 -14.83
N CYS A 180 -6.25 8.71 -13.80
CA CYS A 180 -5.49 8.19 -12.67
C CYS A 180 -6.23 7.04 -11.97
N ASN A 181 -7.52 7.24 -11.67
CA ASN A 181 -8.35 6.19 -11.10
C ASN A 181 -8.51 5.00 -12.04
N ALA A 182 -8.65 5.23 -13.35
CA ALA A 182 -8.73 4.13 -14.32
C ALA A 182 -7.45 3.30 -14.35
N ALA A 183 -6.27 3.92 -14.25
CA ALA A 183 -5.00 3.22 -14.14
C ALA A 183 -4.90 2.42 -12.83
N CYS A 184 -5.31 3.03 -11.71
CA CYS A 184 -5.35 2.36 -10.40
C CYS A 184 -6.36 1.20 -10.37
N ASP A 185 -7.53 1.35 -11.00
CA ASP A 185 -8.55 0.30 -11.14
C ASP A 185 -7.97 -0.91 -11.92
N ARG A 186 -7.29 -0.67 -13.05
CA ARG A 186 -6.61 -1.74 -13.83
C ARG A 186 -5.53 -2.46 -13.01
N HIS A 187 -4.73 -1.70 -12.26
CA HIS A 187 -3.72 -2.28 -11.38
C HIS A 187 -4.35 -3.15 -10.28
N LEU A 188 -5.42 -2.66 -9.64
CA LEU A 188 -6.13 -3.41 -8.60
C LEU A 188 -6.75 -4.68 -9.17
N GLU A 189 -7.40 -4.61 -10.33
CA GLU A 189 -7.93 -5.78 -11.03
C GLU A 189 -6.84 -6.81 -11.33
N ALA A 190 -5.74 -6.38 -11.96
CA ALA A 190 -4.62 -7.27 -12.30
C ALA A 190 -4.02 -7.93 -11.05
N SER A 191 -3.93 -7.18 -9.94
CA SER A 191 -3.43 -7.70 -8.67
C SER A 191 -4.39 -8.73 -8.06
N LEU A 192 -5.69 -8.46 -8.03
CA LEU A 192 -6.69 -9.40 -7.52
C LEU A 192 -6.76 -10.70 -8.35
N ARG A 193 -6.68 -10.59 -9.68
CA ARG A 193 -6.59 -11.77 -10.56
C ARG A 193 -5.33 -12.61 -10.29
N ALA A 194 -4.20 -11.96 -10.01
CA ALA A 194 -2.96 -12.65 -9.69
C ALA A 194 -3.02 -13.34 -8.30
N LEU A 195 -3.69 -12.73 -7.34
CA LEU A 195 -3.87 -13.26 -5.98
C LEU A 195 -4.86 -14.43 -5.94
N GLY A 196 -5.91 -14.40 -6.76
CA GLY A 196 -6.94 -15.43 -6.86
C GLY A 196 -8.30 -15.01 -6.31
N PRO A 197 -9.39 -15.66 -6.78
CA PRO A 197 -10.76 -15.29 -6.43
C PRO A 197 -11.14 -15.58 -4.98
N GLU A 198 -10.45 -16.50 -4.29
CA GLU A 198 -10.69 -16.86 -2.90
C GLU A 198 -10.14 -15.82 -1.92
N VAL A 199 -9.23 -14.95 -2.36
CA VAL A 199 -8.62 -13.94 -1.51
C VAL A 199 -9.63 -12.86 -1.16
N THR A 200 -9.86 -12.63 0.14
CA THR A 200 -10.72 -11.53 0.58
C THR A 200 -10.01 -10.19 0.38
N ALA A 201 -10.67 -9.24 -0.27
CA ALA A 201 -10.17 -7.89 -0.46
C ALA A 201 -10.63 -6.98 0.69
N ILE A 202 -9.70 -6.54 1.53
CA ILE A 202 -9.99 -5.76 2.74
C ILE A 202 -9.49 -4.33 2.57
N GLY A 203 -10.41 -3.38 2.50
CA GLY A 203 -10.07 -1.96 2.48
C GLY A 203 -9.60 -1.47 3.86
N ILE A 204 -8.44 -0.84 3.91
CA ILE A 204 -8.00 -0.10 5.09
C ILE A 204 -8.72 1.26 5.08
N GLY A 205 -9.88 1.28 5.72
CA GLY A 205 -10.81 2.41 5.70
C GLY A 205 -11.90 2.30 4.63
N LYS A 206 -12.99 3.05 4.84
CA LYS A 206 -14.20 2.99 4.01
C LYS A 206 -14.01 3.45 2.57
N TRP A 207 -13.07 4.37 2.34
CA TRP A 207 -12.77 4.81 0.99
C TRP A 207 -12.18 3.67 0.14
N ALA A 208 -11.22 2.95 0.68
CA ALA A 208 -10.60 1.82 -0.02
C ALA A 208 -11.60 0.67 -0.23
N GLU A 209 -12.47 0.38 0.74
CA GLU A 209 -13.58 -0.56 0.57
C GLU A 209 -14.48 -0.19 -0.62
N LYS A 210 -14.82 1.10 -0.74
CA LYS A 210 -15.64 1.58 -1.86
C LYS A 210 -14.97 1.37 -3.21
N GLN A 211 -13.64 1.63 -3.32
CA GLN A 211 -12.92 1.40 -4.57
C GLN A 211 -12.82 -0.10 -4.89
N LEU A 212 -12.58 -0.94 -3.89
CA LEU A 212 -12.59 -2.40 -4.05
C LEU A 212 -13.91 -2.91 -4.60
N LYS A 213 -15.05 -2.50 -4.02
CA LYS A 213 -16.38 -2.87 -4.50
C LYS A 213 -16.59 -2.44 -5.95
N LYS A 214 -16.28 -1.16 -6.26
CA LYS A 214 -16.40 -0.62 -7.62
C LYS A 214 -15.65 -1.46 -8.65
N VAL A 215 -14.38 -1.79 -8.37
CA VAL A 215 -13.55 -2.55 -9.31
C VAL A 215 -14.05 -4.00 -9.42
N ILE A 216 -14.26 -4.68 -8.29
CA ILE A 216 -14.66 -6.09 -8.27
C ILE A 216 -16.00 -6.29 -8.99
N GLU A 217 -17.00 -5.45 -8.71
CA GLU A 217 -18.30 -5.48 -9.37
C GLU A 217 -18.19 -5.11 -10.86
N GLY A 218 -17.44 -4.03 -11.17
CA GLY A 218 -17.30 -3.53 -12.54
C GLY A 218 -16.67 -4.52 -13.52
N VAL A 219 -15.77 -5.40 -13.05
CA VAL A 219 -15.07 -6.40 -13.89
C VAL A 219 -15.51 -7.84 -13.59
N GLY A 220 -16.54 -8.03 -12.78
CA GLY A 220 -17.14 -9.35 -12.49
C GLY A 220 -16.24 -10.30 -11.68
N LEU A 221 -15.33 -9.78 -10.86
CA LEU A 221 -14.54 -10.59 -9.93
C LEU A 221 -15.42 -11.15 -8.79
N LYS A 222 -14.96 -12.22 -8.13
CA LYS A 222 -15.70 -12.94 -7.09
C LYS A 222 -15.14 -12.75 -5.69
N ASN A 223 -14.09 -11.96 -5.54
CA ASN A 223 -13.46 -11.69 -4.25
C ASN A 223 -14.47 -11.09 -3.26
N ARG A 224 -14.50 -11.63 -2.04
CA ARG A 224 -15.26 -11.01 -0.93
C ARG A 224 -14.62 -9.66 -0.59
N VAL A 225 -15.46 -8.69 -0.21
CA VAL A 225 -14.98 -7.35 0.16
C VAL A 225 -15.36 -7.05 1.60
N GLY A 226 -14.41 -6.51 2.35
CA GLY A 226 -14.61 -5.99 3.70
C GLY A 226 -13.80 -4.74 3.96
N SER A 227 -13.86 -4.23 5.17
CA SER A 227 -12.98 -3.13 5.59
C SER A 227 -12.65 -3.19 7.08
N ILE A 228 -11.49 -2.65 7.40
CA ILE A 228 -11.05 -2.40 8.77
C ILE A 228 -10.82 -0.89 8.98
N LEU A 229 -10.76 -0.49 10.26
CA LEU A 229 -10.47 0.87 10.66
C LEU A 229 -9.13 1.34 10.09
N HIS A 230 -9.11 2.53 9.46
CA HIS A 230 -7.85 3.11 9.00
C HIS A 230 -6.97 3.53 10.19
N PRO A 231 -5.67 3.19 10.20
CA PRO A 231 -4.75 3.50 11.31
C PRO A 231 -4.31 4.97 11.39
N SER A 232 -5.04 5.89 10.78
CA SER A 232 -4.71 7.31 10.71
C SER A 232 -4.72 7.99 12.09
N PRO A 233 -3.77 8.90 12.36
CA PRO A 233 -3.83 9.76 13.54
C PRO A 233 -5.02 10.73 13.52
N ALA A 234 -5.65 10.95 12.37
CA ALA A 234 -6.88 11.74 12.25
C ALA A 234 -8.12 10.98 12.76
N SER A 235 -8.02 9.67 13.01
CA SER A 235 -9.13 8.86 13.55
C SER A 235 -9.11 8.83 15.07
N PRO A 236 -10.13 9.42 15.75
CA PRO A 236 -10.23 9.37 17.22
C PRO A 236 -10.30 7.94 17.76
N ILE A 237 -10.95 7.03 17.02
CA ILE A 237 -11.06 5.62 17.40
C ILE A 237 -9.69 4.94 17.34
N ALA A 238 -8.94 5.13 16.25
CA ALA A 238 -7.61 4.58 16.10
C ALA A 238 -6.61 5.13 17.14
N ASN A 239 -6.82 6.37 17.63
CA ASN A 239 -5.97 6.97 18.66
C ASN A 239 -6.20 6.36 20.06
N ARG A 240 -7.34 5.73 20.30
CA ARG A 240 -7.64 4.99 21.53
C ARG A 240 -7.11 3.55 21.55
N GLY A 241 -6.47 3.11 20.46
CA GLY A 241 -5.93 1.76 20.27
C GLY A 241 -6.42 1.17 18.97
N TRP A 242 -5.59 1.26 17.92
CA TRP A 242 -5.97 0.74 16.61
C TRP A 242 -6.01 -0.79 16.56
N LEU A 243 -5.00 -1.45 17.10
CA LEU A 243 -4.86 -2.91 16.97
C LEU A 243 -6.04 -3.68 17.58
N PRO A 244 -6.52 -3.42 18.81
CA PRO A 244 -7.70 -4.11 19.35
C PRO A 244 -8.93 -3.94 18.46
N GLN A 245 -9.17 -2.74 17.92
CA GLN A 245 -10.31 -2.49 17.03
C GLN A 245 -10.18 -3.22 15.69
N ALA A 246 -8.98 -3.20 15.11
CA ALA A 246 -8.72 -3.89 13.86
C ALA A 246 -8.86 -5.41 14.01
N ARG A 247 -8.39 -6.00 15.11
CA ARG A 247 -8.51 -7.44 15.39
C ARG A 247 -9.96 -7.89 15.42
N VAL A 248 -10.85 -7.18 16.12
CA VAL A 248 -12.30 -7.47 16.12
C VAL A 248 -12.87 -7.42 14.70
N GLN A 249 -12.44 -6.46 13.89
CA GLN A 249 -12.90 -6.33 12.51
C GLN A 249 -12.35 -7.44 11.60
N PHE A 250 -11.09 -7.84 11.76
CA PHE A 250 -10.52 -8.99 11.06
C PHE A 250 -11.25 -10.29 11.41
N GLU A 251 -11.55 -10.51 12.69
CA GLU A 251 -12.31 -11.66 13.15
C GLU A 251 -13.71 -11.71 12.54
N ALA A 252 -14.42 -10.57 12.54
CA ALA A 252 -15.74 -10.45 11.91
C ALA A 252 -15.73 -10.74 10.39
N LEU A 253 -14.59 -10.56 9.74
CA LEU A 253 -14.39 -10.90 8.32
C LEU A 253 -13.95 -12.36 8.12
N GLY A 254 -13.71 -13.13 9.19
CA GLY A 254 -13.21 -14.50 9.14
C GLY A 254 -11.69 -14.61 9.02
N HIS A 255 -10.96 -13.56 9.33
CA HIS A 255 -9.49 -13.47 9.20
C HIS A 255 -8.84 -13.05 10.52
N ALA A 256 -9.17 -13.70 11.62
CA ALA A 256 -8.68 -13.36 12.96
C ALA A 256 -7.14 -13.29 12.99
N TRP A 257 -6.64 -12.19 13.52
CA TRP A 257 -5.21 -12.06 13.83
C TRP A 257 -4.90 -12.78 15.13
N PRO A 258 -3.74 -13.42 15.24
CA PRO A 258 -3.30 -14.03 16.49
C PRO A 258 -3.33 -13.07 17.67
N GLU A 259 -3.39 -13.61 18.88
CA GLU A 259 -3.14 -12.77 20.07
C GLU A 259 -1.74 -12.20 20.03
N PRO A 260 -1.53 -10.93 20.48
CA PRO A 260 -0.21 -10.38 20.63
C PRO A 260 0.69 -11.32 21.43
N LYS A 261 1.92 -11.50 20.94
CA LYS A 261 2.92 -12.28 21.69
C LYS A 261 3.35 -11.49 22.91
N ALA A 262 3.33 -12.14 24.07
CA ALA A 262 3.78 -11.56 25.34
C ALA A 262 5.27 -11.17 25.29
#